data_858ac08574c8aca685e1853844b2b84b
#
_entry.id   858ac08574c8aca685e1853844b2b84b
#
_cell.length_a   1.000
_cell.length_b   1.000
_cell.length_c   1.000
_cell.angle_alpha   90.00
_cell.angle_beta   90.00
_cell.angle_gamma   90.00
#
_symmetry.space_group_name_H-M   'P 1'
#
loop_
_entity.id
_entity.type
_entity.pdbx_description
1 polymer ?
#
loop_
_entity_poly.entity_id
_entity_poly.type
_entity_poly.pdbx_seq_one_letter_code
_entity_poly.pdbx_strand_id
1 'polypeptide(L)'
;MVSKLDLVGQAAPPAHLVVRGVEKRFGGVHALRGADFEVARGEVMALVGDNGAGKSTLMKILAGAYAFDSGDFYLNGRSVSIKSPNDAAALGIQIVYQDLALCENLDVAANLSLGSEPVKDGWSFLPKFMRPIDSLEMEAKAKKAIEQLQVRTLQSVRAKVGGLSGGQRQAIAIARAVGTESSVVMLDEPTAALGVAQTKQVLEMVKRLRDTNLSLIHISEPTRPYWI
;
A
#
# COMPACT_ATOMS: atom_id res chain seq x y z
N MET A 1 8.04 9.49 17.88
CA MET A 1 7.18 10.65 18.21
C MET A 1 6.39 10.98 16.96
N VAL A 2 5.08 10.74 16.95
CA VAL A 2 4.22 10.99 15.77
C VAL A 2 3.81 12.46 15.81
N SER A 3 4.18 13.25 14.81
CA SER A 3 3.79 14.65 14.69
C SER A 3 2.51 14.77 13.88
N LYS A 4 1.45 15.26 14.49
CA LYS A 4 0.19 15.62 13.85
C LYS A 4 0.29 17.09 13.43
N LEU A 5 0.26 17.37 12.13
CA LEU A 5 0.07 18.73 11.63
C LEU A 5 -1.42 19.06 11.72
N ASP A 6 -1.80 19.79 12.76
CA ASP A 6 -3.16 20.31 12.92
C ASP A 6 -3.42 21.42 11.90
N LEU A 7 -4.30 21.13 10.95
CA LEU A 7 -4.96 22.19 10.16
C LEU A 7 -5.96 22.90 11.07
N VAL A 8 -5.64 24.13 11.42
CA VAL A 8 -6.41 24.98 12.33
C VAL A 8 -7.85 25.13 11.83
N GLY A 9 -8.84 24.66 12.60
CA GLY A 9 -10.22 25.11 12.55
C GLY A 9 -11.29 24.14 12.00
N GLN A 10 -10.96 22.91 11.60
CA GLN A 10 -11.98 21.88 11.32
C GLN A 10 -11.85 20.73 12.32
N ALA A 11 -12.98 20.24 12.85
CA ALA A 11 -12.98 19.03 13.68
C ALA A 11 -12.29 17.91 12.89
N ALA A 12 -11.27 17.27 13.49
CA ALA A 12 -10.54 16.20 12.83
C ALA A 12 -11.55 15.13 12.38
N PRO A 13 -11.47 14.64 11.12
CA PRO A 13 -12.35 13.57 10.66
C PRO A 13 -12.18 12.33 11.55
N PRO A 14 -13.24 11.52 11.72
CA PRO A 14 -13.16 10.33 12.57
C PRO A 14 -12.04 9.41 12.10
N ALA A 15 -11.28 8.86 13.04
CA ALA A 15 -10.18 7.95 12.74
C ALA A 15 -10.69 6.74 11.97
N HIS A 16 -10.01 6.44 10.85
CA HIS A 16 -10.33 5.30 9.98
C HIS A 16 -9.65 4.03 10.47
N LEU A 17 -8.33 4.11 10.73
CA LEU A 17 -7.53 3.04 11.32
C LEU A 17 -6.95 3.54 12.64
N VAL A 18 -7.13 2.75 13.70
CA VAL A 18 -6.59 3.06 15.03
C VAL A 18 -5.82 1.86 15.54
N VAL A 19 -4.64 2.12 16.05
CA VAL A 19 -3.74 1.16 16.70
C VAL A 19 -3.52 1.63 18.13
N ARG A 20 -3.68 0.75 19.11
CA ARG A 20 -3.51 1.09 20.54
C ARG A 20 -2.64 0.07 21.25
N GLY A 21 -1.64 0.55 21.96
CA GLY A 21 -0.80 -0.21 22.87
C GLY A 21 -0.09 -1.41 22.22
N VAL A 22 0.26 -1.33 20.93
CA VAL A 22 0.84 -2.48 20.21
C VAL A 22 2.25 -2.75 20.68
N GLU A 23 2.47 -3.95 21.18
CA GLU A 23 3.78 -4.47 21.59
C GLU A 23 4.27 -5.57 20.67
N LYS A 24 5.58 -5.60 20.45
CA LYS A 24 6.26 -6.68 19.73
C LYS A 24 7.66 -6.91 20.25
N ARG A 25 7.95 -8.18 20.54
CA ARG A 25 9.30 -8.65 20.91
C ARG A 25 9.81 -9.68 19.92
N PHE A 26 11.07 -9.64 19.65
CA PHE A 26 11.83 -10.67 18.91
C PHE A 26 12.97 -11.15 19.78
N GLY A 27 12.75 -12.27 20.49
CA GLY A 27 13.69 -12.73 21.49
C GLY A 27 13.98 -11.67 22.56
N GLY A 28 15.22 -11.23 22.70
CA GLY A 28 15.62 -10.17 23.63
C GLY A 28 15.34 -8.74 23.18
N VAL A 29 14.93 -8.54 21.91
CA VAL A 29 14.70 -7.19 21.37
C VAL A 29 13.23 -6.81 21.49
N HIS A 30 12.94 -5.70 22.18
CA HIS A 30 11.62 -5.11 22.31
C HIS A 30 11.43 -4.08 21.16
N ALA A 31 10.90 -4.53 20.04
CA ALA A 31 10.80 -3.75 18.82
C ALA A 31 9.68 -2.70 18.86
N LEU A 32 8.55 -3.00 19.50
CA LEU A 32 7.46 -2.05 19.74
C LEU A 32 7.10 -2.09 21.24
N ARG A 33 6.97 -0.92 21.85
CA ARG A 33 6.77 -0.73 23.29
C ARG A 33 5.49 0.07 23.57
N GLY A 34 4.34 -0.52 23.20
CA GLY A 34 3.06 0.17 23.34
C GLY A 34 2.87 1.24 22.27
N ALA A 35 2.99 0.87 21.00
CA ALA A 35 2.83 1.83 19.90
C ALA A 35 1.37 2.22 19.73
N ASP A 36 1.10 3.53 19.75
CA ASP A 36 -0.19 4.13 19.44
C ASP A 36 -0.12 4.92 18.13
N PHE A 37 -1.16 4.78 17.31
CA PHE A 37 -1.19 5.44 16.03
C PHE A 37 -2.64 5.48 15.51
N GLU A 38 -3.00 6.55 14.81
CA GLU A 38 -4.30 6.66 14.17
C GLU A 38 -4.19 7.41 12.84
N VAL A 39 -4.98 7.01 11.86
CA VAL A 39 -5.10 7.70 10.57
C VAL A 39 -6.57 7.90 10.24
N ALA A 40 -6.93 9.11 9.81
CA ALA A 40 -8.28 9.42 9.36
C ALA A 40 -8.51 8.97 7.91
N ARG A 41 -9.76 8.91 7.48
CA ARG A 41 -10.09 8.60 6.09
C ARG A 41 -9.63 9.72 5.16
N GLY A 42 -8.93 9.35 4.08
CA GLY A 42 -8.37 10.32 3.14
C GLY A 42 -7.19 11.12 3.70
N GLU A 43 -6.58 10.67 4.81
CA GLU A 43 -5.38 11.29 5.37
C GLU A 43 -4.12 10.65 4.80
N VAL A 44 -3.10 11.47 4.56
CA VAL A 44 -1.73 11.00 4.28
C VAL A 44 -0.91 11.20 5.55
N MET A 45 -0.55 10.09 6.19
CA MET A 45 0.26 10.12 7.41
C MET A 45 1.70 9.70 7.10
N ALA A 46 2.67 10.49 7.56
CA ALA A 46 4.08 10.15 7.51
C ALA A 46 4.55 9.52 8.83
N LEU A 47 5.01 8.28 8.77
CA LEU A 47 5.66 7.61 9.89
C LEU A 47 7.17 7.84 9.82
N VAL A 48 7.68 8.76 10.61
CA VAL A 48 9.08 9.20 10.60
C VAL A 48 9.78 8.74 11.87
N GLY A 49 11.04 8.35 11.76
CA GLY A 49 11.88 7.94 12.91
C GLY A 49 13.18 7.31 12.46
N ASP A 50 14.12 7.17 13.36
CA ASP A 50 15.45 6.59 13.11
C ASP A 50 15.37 5.11 12.70
N ASN A 51 16.48 4.62 12.15
CA ASN A 51 16.62 3.20 11.86
C ASN A 51 16.56 2.39 13.18
N GLY A 52 15.75 1.32 13.15
CA GLY A 52 15.49 0.55 14.38
C GLY A 52 14.36 1.08 15.27
N ALA A 53 13.71 2.20 14.94
CA ALA A 53 12.59 2.75 15.72
C ALA A 53 11.28 1.93 15.65
N GLY A 54 11.27 0.77 14.98
CA GLY A 54 10.12 -0.12 14.91
C GLY A 54 9.14 0.18 13.77
N LYS A 55 9.39 1.18 12.91
CA LYS A 55 8.52 1.57 11.79
C LYS A 55 8.13 0.38 10.90
N SER A 56 9.12 -0.31 10.34
CA SER A 56 8.89 -1.47 9.46
C SER A 56 8.27 -2.66 10.21
N THR A 57 8.51 -2.78 11.53
CA THR A 57 7.86 -3.79 12.36
C THR A 57 6.36 -3.49 12.48
N LEU A 58 5.98 -2.24 12.76
CA LEU A 58 4.58 -1.83 12.82
C LEU A 58 3.87 -2.06 11.49
N MET A 59 4.51 -1.70 10.37
CA MET A 59 3.97 -1.93 9.03
C MET A 59 3.74 -3.41 8.73
N LYS A 60 4.71 -4.26 9.06
CA LYS A 60 4.57 -5.71 8.85
C LYS A 60 3.49 -6.34 9.71
N ILE A 61 3.24 -5.79 10.90
CA ILE A 61 2.13 -6.19 11.77
C ILE A 61 0.80 -5.76 11.13
N LEU A 62 0.66 -4.53 10.68
CA LEU A 62 -0.53 -4.02 9.99
C LEU A 62 -0.81 -4.75 8.69
N ALA A 63 0.24 -5.17 7.99
CA ALA A 63 0.14 -6.00 6.78
C ALA A 63 -0.14 -7.49 7.08
N GLY A 64 -0.24 -7.89 8.36
CA GLY A 64 -0.46 -9.28 8.76
C GLY A 64 0.74 -10.21 8.54
N ALA A 65 1.93 -9.67 8.23
CA ALA A 65 3.14 -10.46 8.04
C ALA A 65 3.78 -10.88 9.37
N TYR A 66 3.57 -10.11 10.44
CA TYR A 66 4.00 -10.45 11.79
C TYR A 66 2.80 -10.41 12.75
N ALA A 67 2.72 -11.41 13.63
CA ALA A 67 1.84 -11.34 14.78
C ALA A 67 2.39 -10.33 15.79
N PHE A 68 1.53 -9.59 16.47
CA PHE A 68 1.86 -8.74 17.62
C PHE A 68 1.65 -9.51 18.93
N ASP A 69 2.24 -9.05 20.01
CA ASP A 69 2.19 -9.77 21.29
C ASP A 69 1.05 -9.23 22.17
N SER A 70 0.75 -7.92 22.11
CA SER A 70 -0.41 -7.28 22.77
C SER A 70 -0.82 -6.01 22.02
N GLY A 71 -2.00 -5.49 22.33
CA GLY A 71 -2.57 -4.30 21.72
C GLY A 71 -3.84 -4.56 20.94
N ASP A 72 -4.43 -3.48 20.42
CA ASP A 72 -5.72 -3.53 19.72
C ASP A 72 -5.69 -2.78 18.40
N PHE A 73 -6.42 -3.29 17.41
CA PHE A 73 -6.67 -2.64 16.14
C PHE A 73 -8.15 -2.35 15.95
N TYR A 74 -8.44 -1.16 15.45
CA TYR A 74 -9.80 -0.76 15.09
C TYR A 74 -9.82 -0.19 13.68
N LEU A 75 -10.75 -0.66 12.87
CA LEU A 75 -11.01 -0.14 11.53
C LEU A 75 -12.46 0.37 11.46
N ASN A 76 -12.67 1.63 11.10
CA ASN A 76 -13.99 2.28 11.15
C ASN A 76 -14.70 2.13 12.50
N GLY A 77 -13.96 2.22 13.60
CA GLY A 77 -14.48 2.09 14.97
C GLY A 77 -14.81 0.65 15.42
N ARG A 78 -14.58 -0.35 14.58
CA ARG A 78 -14.78 -1.76 14.91
C ARG A 78 -13.46 -2.44 15.23
N SER A 79 -13.40 -3.19 16.32
CA SER A 79 -12.23 -4.02 16.61
C SER A 79 -12.04 -5.07 15.52
N VAL A 80 -10.80 -5.19 15.04
CA VAL A 80 -10.41 -6.13 13.98
C VAL A 80 -9.20 -6.94 14.42
N SER A 81 -9.10 -8.16 13.90
CA SER A 81 -7.95 -9.05 14.15
C SER A 81 -7.24 -9.33 12.83
N ILE A 82 -5.95 -9.03 12.79
CA ILE A 82 -5.08 -9.25 11.63
C ILE A 82 -4.08 -10.34 12.02
N LYS A 83 -4.24 -11.55 11.49
CA LYS A 83 -3.39 -12.72 11.76
C LYS A 83 -2.59 -13.15 10.55
N SER A 84 -2.99 -12.70 9.38
CA SER A 84 -2.35 -13.06 8.11
C SER A 84 -2.44 -11.91 7.10
N PRO A 85 -1.61 -11.91 6.04
CA PRO A 85 -1.74 -10.95 4.95
C PRO A 85 -3.12 -10.99 4.25
N ASN A 86 -3.77 -12.16 4.22
CA ASN A 86 -5.11 -12.29 3.67
C ASN A 86 -6.16 -11.56 4.52
N ASP A 87 -6.01 -11.56 5.85
CA ASP A 87 -6.91 -10.81 6.73
C ASP A 87 -6.74 -9.29 6.51
N ALA A 88 -5.49 -8.82 6.41
CA ALA A 88 -5.20 -7.42 6.10
C ALA A 88 -5.81 -7.01 4.75
N ALA A 89 -5.62 -7.83 3.72
CA ALA A 89 -6.20 -7.61 2.39
C ALA A 89 -7.73 -7.60 2.40
N ALA A 90 -8.37 -8.50 3.13
CA ALA A 90 -9.83 -8.55 3.29
C ALA A 90 -10.40 -7.32 4.01
N LEU A 91 -9.60 -6.68 4.87
CA LEU A 91 -9.90 -5.39 5.51
C LEU A 91 -9.60 -4.17 4.63
N GLY A 92 -9.09 -4.39 3.42
CA GLY A 92 -8.67 -3.32 2.51
C GLY A 92 -7.36 -2.63 2.92
N ILE A 93 -6.51 -3.30 3.72
CA ILE A 93 -5.19 -2.81 4.11
C ILE A 93 -4.16 -3.43 3.16
N GLN A 94 -3.46 -2.60 2.40
CA GLN A 94 -2.45 -3.02 1.43
C GLN A 94 -1.10 -2.38 1.73
N ILE A 95 -0.02 -3.05 1.33
CA ILE A 95 1.35 -2.55 1.50
C ILE A 95 2.11 -2.60 0.17
N VAL A 96 2.84 -1.53 -0.10
CA VAL A 96 3.86 -1.48 -1.14
C VAL A 96 5.21 -1.49 -0.44
N TYR A 97 5.93 -2.60 -0.59
CA TYR A 97 7.27 -2.77 -0.03
C TYR A 97 8.32 -2.02 -0.84
N GLN A 98 9.46 -1.76 -0.24
CA GLN A 98 10.61 -1.10 -0.87
C GLN A 98 11.11 -1.84 -2.12
N ASP A 99 11.07 -3.18 -2.14
CA ASP A 99 11.46 -4.03 -3.27
C ASP A 99 10.38 -4.16 -4.35
N LEU A 100 9.21 -3.47 -4.17
CA LEU A 100 8.02 -3.43 -5.04
C LEU A 100 7.35 -4.78 -5.28
N ALA A 101 8.00 -5.90 -5.03
CA ALA A 101 7.51 -7.26 -5.25
C ALA A 101 6.83 -7.45 -6.64
N LEU A 102 7.45 -6.93 -7.70
CA LEU A 102 7.00 -7.05 -9.08
C LEU A 102 7.75 -8.16 -9.81
N CYS A 103 7.04 -8.91 -10.65
CA CYS A 103 7.63 -9.92 -11.52
C CYS A 103 8.19 -9.25 -12.79
N GLU A 104 9.50 -9.06 -12.89
CA GLU A 104 10.15 -8.31 -13.99
C GLU A 104 9.97 -8.95 -15.37
N ASN A 105 9.82 -10.27 -15.42
CA ASN A 105 9.62 -11.06 -16.66
C ASN A 105 8.17 -11.02 -17.16
N LEU A 106 7.22 -10.59 -16.35
CA LEU A 106 5.82 -10.40 -16.71
C LEU A 106 5.55 -8.97 -17.20
N ASP A 107 4.47 -8.82 -17.96
CA ASP A 107 3.99 -7.51 -18.37
C ASP A 107 3.23 -6.79 -17.24
N VAL A 108 2.87 -5.53 -17.48
CA VAL A 108 2.17 -4.69 -16.50
C VAL A 108 0.79 -5.27 -16.18
N ALA A 109 0.03 -5.75 -17.19
CA ALA A 109 -1.31 -6.27 -16.99
C ALA A 109 -1.29 -7.53 -16.10
N ALA A 110 -0.33 -8.44 -16.32
CA ALA A 110 -0.14 -9.62 -15.50
C ALA A 110 0.28 -9.24 -14.06
N ASN A 111 1.20 -8.28 -13.87
CA ASN A 111 1.60 -7.83 -12.55
C ASN A 111 0.46 -7.19 -11.75
N LEU A 112 -0.41 -6.42 -12.40
CA LEU A 112 -1.58 -5.80 -11.75
C LEU A 112 -2.66 -6.81 -11.37
N SER A 113 -2.76 -7.93 -12.09
CA SER A 113 -3.78 -8.96 -11.87
C SER A 113 -3.28 -10.15 -11.06
N LEU A 114 -1.99 -10.16 -10.68
CA LEU A 114 -1.36 -11.29 -10.02
C LEU A 114 -2.09 -11.68 -8.71
N GLY A 115 -2.55 -12.93 -8.64
CA GLY A 115 -3.33 -13.47 -7.53
C GLY A 115 -4.84 -13.20 -7.60
N SER A 116 -5.29 -12.39 -8.58
CA SER A 116 -6.70 -12.07 -8.82
C SER A 116 -7.02 -12.07 -10.31
N GLU A 117 -6.39 -12.98 -11.05
CA GLU A 117 -6.53 -13.08 -12.50
C GLU A 117 -8.00 -13.33 -12.87
N PRO A 118 -8.59 -12.51 -13.77
CA PRO A 118 -9.91 -12.76 -14.30
C PRO A 118 -9.89 -14.02 -15.18
N VAL A 119 -10.96 -14.78 -15.13
CA VAL A 119 -11.13 -16.01 -15.91
C VAL A 119 -12.28 -15.84 -16.88
N LYS A 120 -12.17 -16.45 -18.05
CA LYS A 120 -13.20 -16.37 -19.10
C LYS A 120 -14.55 -16.90 -18.61
N ASP A 121 -15.60 -16.16 -18.90
CA ASP A 121 -16.97 -16.62 -18.72
C ASP A 121 -17.28 -17.82 -19.62
N GLY A 122 -18.30 -18.61 -19.24
CA GLY A 122 -18.71 -19.81 -19.99
C GLY A 122 -18.00 -21.10 -19.56
N TRP A 123 -16.97 -21.03 -18.71
CA TRP A 123 -16.25 -22.19 -18.17
C TRP A 123 -16.63 -22.49 -16.72
N SER A 124 -17.82 -22.07 -16.27
CA SER A 124 -18.29 -22.20 -14.88
C SER A 124 -18.38 -23.65 -14.40
N PHE A 125 -18.47 -24.63 -15.30
CA PHE A 125 -18.46 -26.07 -14.99
C PHE A 125 -17.08 -26.58 -14.53
N LEU A 126 -15.99 -25.81 -14.77
CA LEU A 126 -14.65 -26.16 -14.31
C LEU A 126 -14.32 -25.46 -12.98
N PRO A 127 -13.53 -26.09 -12.10
CA PRO A 127 -12.94 -25.43 -10.94
C PRO A 127 -12.15 -24.20 -11.37
N LYS A 128 -12.11 -23.12 -10.53
CA LYS A 128 -11.52 -21.82 -10.88
C LYS A 128 -10.09 -21.96 -11.42
N PHE A 129 -9.28 -22.83 -10.84
CA PHE A 129 -7.86 -23.04 -11.22
C PHE A 129 -7.68 -23.71 -12.61
N MET A 130 -8.73 -24.27 -13.18
CA MET A 130 -8.71 -24.89 -14.53
C MET A 130 -9.32 -24.00 -15.60
N ARG A 131 -9.87 -22.84 -15.22
CA ARG A 131 -10.49 -21.92 -16.18
C ARG A 131 -9.43 -21.13 -16.94
N PRO A 132 -9.61 -20.88 -18.24
CA PRO A 132 -8.69 -20.03 -19.00
C PRO A 132 -8.69 -18.59 -18.46
N ILE A 133 -7.52 -17.98 -18.37
CA ILE A 133 -7.37 -16.57 -18.01
C ILE A 133 -7.95 -15.69 -19.12
N ASP A 134 -8.65 -14.62 -18.73
CA ASP A 134 -9.13 -13.59 -19.65
C ASP A 134 -8.11 -12.45 -19.77
N SER A 135 -7.21 -12.60 -20.74
CA SER A 135 -6.17 -11.60 -20.99
C SER A 135 -6.73 -10.25 -21.45
N LEU A 136 -7.90 -10.23 -22.13
CA LEU A 136 -8.51 -8.98 -22.58
C LEU A 136 -9.07 -8.19 -21.38
N GLU A 137 -9.72 -8.88 -20.45
CA GLU A 137 -10.20 -8.25 -19.22
C GLU A 137 -9.04 -7.77 -18.35
N MET A 138 -7.95 -8.55 -18.24
CA MET A 138 -6.72 -8.11 -17.54
C MET A 138 -6.18 -6.82 -18.11
N GLU A 139 -6.04 -6.73 -19.44
CA GLU A 139 -5.56 -5.51 -20.10
C GLU A 139 -6.50 -4.31 -19.89
N ALA A 140 -7.81 -4.54 -19.97
CA ALA A 140 -8.79 -3.49 -19.74
C ALA A 140 -8.74 -2.94 -18.31
N LYS A 141 -8.64 -3.84 -17.31
CA LYS A 141 -8.47 -3.46 -15.89
C LYS A 141 -7.16 -2.71 -15.67
N ALA A 142 -6.07 -3.19 -16.26
CA ALA A 142 -4.76 -2.56 -16.14
C ALA A 142 -4.75 -1.14 -16.74
N LYS A 143 -5.31 -0.96 -17.94
CA LYS A 143 -5.45 0.37 -18.56
C LYS A 143 -6.21 1.34 -17.65
N LYS A 144 -7.38 0.91 -17.15
CA LYS A 144 -8.19 1.73 -16.24
C LYS A 144 -7.43 2.11 -14.98
N ALA A 145 -6.69 1.19 -14.35
CA ALA A 145 -5.91 1.47 -13.15
C ALA A 145 -4.77 2.49 -13.42
N ILE A 146 -4.06 2.34 -14.54
CA ILE A 146 -2.99 3.24 -14.94
C ILE A 146 -3.52 4.63 -15.32
N GLU A 147 -4.67 4.72 -15.99
CA GLU A 147 -5.34 5.98 -16.33
C GLU A 147 -5.81 6.72 -15.07
N GLN A 148 -6.40 6.01 -14.10
CA GLN A 148 -6.82 6.60 -12.82
C GLN A 148 -5.66 7.24 -12.07
N LEU A 149 -4.49 6.61 -12.11
CA LEU A 149 -3.26 7.14 -11.50
C LEU A 149 -2.55 8.18 -12.37
N GLN A 150 -3.05 8.43 -13.60
CA GLN A 150 -2.46 9.34 -14.58
C GLN A 150 -0.96 9.06 -14.84
N VAL A 151 -0.58 7.81 -14.93
CA VAL A 151 0.80 7.39 -15.26
C VAL A 151 1.05 7.58 -16.77
N ARG A 152 1.27 8.84 -17.17
CA ARG A 152 1.42 9.24 -18.59
C ARG A 152 2.64 8.66 -19.27
N THR A 153 3.63 8.22 -18.50
CA THR A 153 4.92 7.71 -19.01
C THR A 153 4.85 6.25 -19.45
N LEU A 154 3.78 5.51 -19.13
CA LEU A 154 3.60 4.13 -19.53
C LEU A 154 2.94 4.06 -20.90
N GLN A 155 3.67 3.57 -21.92
CA GLN A 155 3.18 3.50 -23.30
C GLN A 155 2.24 2.31 -23.55
N SER A 156 2.43 1.21 -22.84
CA SER A 156 1.65 -0.03 -23.04
C SER A 156 1.58 -0.86 -21.76
N VAL A 157 0.39 -1.40 -21.46
CA VAL A 157 0.21 -2.38 -20.36
C VAL A 157 0.79 -3.76 -20.70
N ARG A 158 1.18 -3.99 -21.95
CA ARG A 158 1.89 -5.21 -22.41
C ARG A 158 3.41 -5.10 -22.31
N ALA A 159 3.94 -3.93 -21.88
CA ALA A 159 5.37 -3.76 -21.67
C ALA A 159 5.84 -4.63 -20.49
N LYS A 160 6.97 -5.32 -20.65
CA LYS A 160 7.59 -6.07 -19.55
C LYS A 160 8.09 -5.13 -18.47
N VAL A 161 7.83 -5.46 -17.22
CA VAL A 161 8.15 -4.61 -16.07
C VAL A 161 9.67 -4.41 -15.92
N GLY A 162 10.49 -5.40 -16.25
CA GLY A 162 11.95 -5.29 -16.20
C GLY A 162 12.55 -4.21 -17.11
N GLY A 163 11.84 -3.81 -18.19
CA GLY A 163 12.28 -2.73 -19.10
C GLY A 163 11.84 -1.33 -18.66
N LEU A 164 11.12 -1.19 -17.54
CA LEU A 164 10.56 0.07 -17.09
C LEU A 164 11.51 0.83 -16.14
N SER A 165 11.36 2.15 -16.10
CA SER A 165 12.09 2.98 -15.14
C SER A 165 11.64 2.72 -13.71
N GLY A 166 12.48 3.06 -12.71
CA GLY A 166 12.14 2.91 -11.29
C GLY A 166 10.83 3.61 -10.92
N GLY A 167 10.60 4.82 -11.41
CA GLY A 167 9.34 5.55 -11.17
C GLY A 167 8.11 4.89 -11.81
N GLN A 168 8.26 4.28 -12.99
CA GLN A 168 7.18 3.52 -13.62
C GLN A 168 6.88 2.23 -12.84
N ARG A 169 7.91 1.51 -12.40
CA ARG A 169 7.74 0.33 -11.55
C ARG A 169 7.07 0.69 -10.23
N GLN A 170 7.47 1.80 -9.59
CA GLN A 170 6.82 2.30 -8.38
C GLN A 170 5.33 2.60 -8.60
N ALA A 171 5.00 3.26 -9.71
CA ALA A 171 3.62 3.55 -10.06
C ALA A 171 2.78 2.28 -10.26
N ILE A 172 3.33 1.23 -10.86
CA ILE A 172 2.67 -0.06 -11.04
C ILE A 172 2.44 -0.75 -9.69
N ALA A 173 3.44 -0.73 -8.79
CA ALA A 173 3.29 -1.30 -7.45
C ALA A 173 2.18 -0.61 -6.64
N ILE A 174 2.11 0.73 -6.72
CA ILE A 174 1.03 1.52 -6.13
C ILE A 174 -0.31 1.19 -6.80
N ALA A 175 -0.37 1.12 -8.14
CA ALA A 175 -1.58 0.76 -8.88
C ALA A 175 -2.14 -0.60 -8.46
N ARG A 176 -1.25 -1.59 -8.27
CA ARG A 176 -1.62 -2.92 -7.79
C ARG A 176 -2.22 -2.86 -6.38
N ALA A 177 -1.60 -2.10 -5.48
CA ALA A 177 -2.09 -1.95 -4.11
C ALA A 177 -3.44 -1.22 -4.04
N VAL A 178 -3.68 -0.22 -4.90
CA VAL A 178 -4.93 0.55 -4.95
C VAL A 178 -6.06 -0.20 -5.67
N GLY A 179 -5.72 -1.06 -6.62
CA GLY A 179 -6.69 -1.77 -7.47
C GLY A 179 -7.58 -2.80 -6.77
N THR A 180 -7.33 -3.13 -5.51
CA THR A 180 -8.03 -4.15 -4.72
C THR A 180 -8.87 -3.51 -3.62
N GLU A 181 -9.92 -2.77 -3.93
CA GLU A 181 -10.87 -2.17 -2.94
C GLU A 181 -10.20 -1.66 -1.64
N SER A 182 -9.02 -1.07 -1.77
CA SER A 182 -8.18 -0.68 -0.65
C SER A 182 -8.77 0.53 0.06
N SER A 183 -8.75 0.50 1.39
CA SER A 183 -9.15 1.62 2.25
C SER A 183 -7.93 2.29 2.91
N VAL A 184 -6.86 1.52 3.12
CA VAL A 184 -5.58 1.96 3.67
C VAL A 184 -4.46 1.40 2.82
N VAL A 185 -3.59 2.26 2.29
CA VAL A 185 -2.38 1.84 1.56
C VAL A 185 -1.15 2.34 2.30
N MET A 186 -0.26 1.43 2.59
CA MET A 186 1.01 1.69 3.25
C MET A 186 2.14 1.66 2.23
N LEU A 187 3.01 2.67 2.25
CA LEU A 187 4.13 2.81 1.34
C LEU A 187 5.44 2.79 2.14
N ASP A 188 6.25 1.76 1.95
CA ASP A 188 7.56 1.63 2.61
C ASP A 188 8.65 2.25 1.74
N GLU A 189 9.16 3.42 2.16
CA GLU A 189 10.20 4.20 1.47
C GLU A 189 9.97 4.39 -0.04
N PRO A 190 8.80 4.87 -0.48
CA PRO A 190 8.41 4.87 -1.89
C PRO A 190 9.29 5.74 -2.80
N THR A 191 10.21 6.51 -2.23
CA THR A 191 11.07 7.45 -2.98
C THR A 191 12.57 7.19 -2.78
N ALA A 192 12.96 6.19 -2.00
CA ALA A 192 14.35 5.98 -1.57
C ALA A 192 15.34 5.79 -2.74
N ALA A 193 14.95 5.09 -3.80
CA ALA A 193 15.80 4.78 -4.96
C ALA A 193 15.46 5.61 -6.21
N LEU A 194 14.72 6.72 -6.07
CA LEU A 194 14.23 7.50 -7.21
C LEU A 194 14.98 8.81 -7.36
N GLY A 195 15.18 9.24 -8.61
CA GLY A 195 15.66 10.59 -8.92
C GLY A 195 14.60 11.67 -8.62
N VAL A 196 15.02 12.93 -8.54
CA VAL A 196 14.17 14.07 -8.15
C VAL A 196 12.86 14.15 -8.95
N ALA A 197 12.93 14.00 -10.27
CA ALA A 197 11.74 14.07 -11.13
C ALA A 197 10.77 12.91 -10.87
N GLN A 198 11.27 11.70 -10.65
CA GLN A 198 10.48 10.51 -10.36
C GLN A 198 9.85 10.61 -8.98
N THR A 199 10.59 11.09 -7.98
CA THR A 199 10.09 11.37 -6.63
C THR A 199 8.89 12.33 -6.69
N LYS A 200 9.00 13.43 -7.44
CA LYS A 200 7.89 14.37 -7.61
C LYS A 200 6.65 13.70 -8.21
N GLN A 201 6.82 12.85 -9.21
CA GLN A 201 5.70 12.11 -9.82
C GLN A 201 5.00 11.17 -8.82
N VAL A 202 5.77 10.44 -8.00
CA VAL A 202 5.20 9.55 -6.96
C VAL A 202 4.45 10.36 -5.90
N LEU A 203 5.00 11.49 -5.44
CA LEU A 203 4.34 12.35 -4.46
C LEU A 203 3.05 12.98 -5.01
N GLU A 204 3.03 13.39 -6.27
CA GLU A 204 1.82 13.88 -6.93
C GLU A 204 0.74 12.77 -7.05
N MET A 205 1.17 11.52 -7.31
CA MET A 205 0.27 10.37 -7.31
C MET A 205 -0.33 10.12 -5.92
N VAL A 206 0.48 10.15 -4.86
CA VAL A 206 0.03 10.01 -3.46
C VAL A 206 -1.00 11.09 -3.11
N LYS A 207 -0.77 12.35 -3.50
CA LYS A 207 -1.72 13.45 -3.29
C LYS A 207 -3.08 13.19 -3.96
N ARG A 208 -3.08 12.69 -5.21
CA ARG A 208 -4.32 12.36 -5.92
C ARG A 208 -5.07 11.20 -5.27
N LEU A 209 -4.35 10.18 -4.83
CA LEU A 209 -4.97 9.04 -4.14
C LEU A 209 -5.67 9.46 -2.84
N ARG A 210 -5.10 10.39 -2.09
CA ARG A 210 -5.75 11.01 -0.94
C ARG A 210 -7.11 11.60 -1.32
N ASP A 211 -7.19 12.30 -2.45
CA ASP A 211 -8.41 12.98 -2.89
C ASP A 211 -9.53 11.99 -3.30
N THR A 212 -9.21 10.68 -3.42
CA THR A 212 -10.19 9.59 -3.61
C THR A 212 -10.68 8.96 -2.30
N ASN A 213 -10.46 9.61 -1.14
CA ASN A 213 -10.77 9.10 0.20
C ASN A 213 -9.97 7.85 0.62
N LEU A 214 -8.85 7.58 -0.02
CA LEU A 214 -7.90 6.54 0.36
C LEU A 214 -7.00 7.06 1.48
N SER A 215 -6.92 6.33 2.59
CA SER A 215 -5.96 6.65 3.65
C SER A 215 -4.58 6.11 3.26
N LEU A 216 -3.56 6.94 3.38
CA LEU A 216 -2.20 6.62 2.98
C LEU A 216 -1.26 6.73 4.18
N ILE A 217 -0.42 5.73 4.38
CA ILE A 217 0.64 5.75 5.38
C ILE A 217 1.97 5.65 4.64
N HIS A 218 2.79 6.66 4.79
CA HIS A 218 4.11 6.74 4.18
C HIS A 218 5.19 6.63 5.24
N ILE A 219 6.16 5.75 5.03
CA ILE A 219 7.35 5.68 5.87
C ILE A 219 8.49 6.43 5.21
N SER A 220 9.20 7.23 6.00
CA SER A 220 10.37 7.96 5.55
C SER A 220 11.45 7.97 6.63
N GLU A 221 12.72 7.99 6.21
CA GLU A 221 13.83 8.31 7.10
C GLU A 221 13.88 9.82 7.37
N PRO A 222 14.31 10.25 8.57
CA PRO A 222 14.32 11.66 8.97
C PRO A 222 15.28 12.55 8.17
N THR A 223 16.21 11.94 7.41
CA THR A 223 17.27 12.65 6.67
C THR A 223 16.84 13.25 5.33
N ARG A 224 15.59 13.06 4.90
CA ARG A 224 15.09 13.64 3.64
C ARG A 224 13.90 14.56 3.92
N PRO A 225 14.07 15.89 3.89
CA PRO A 225 12.97 16.85 4.05
C PRO A 225 12.14 16.95 2.78
N TYR A 226 11.28 15.96 2.52
CA TYR A 226 10.22 16.09 1.53
C TYR A 226 8.90 16.20 2.29
N TRP A 227 8.55 17.45 2.64
CA TRP A 227 7.23 17.78 3.17
C TRP A 227 6.21 17.73 2.03
N ILE A 228 5.17 16.96 2.21
CA ILE A 228 4.01 16.91 1.31
C ILE A 228 2.99 17.95 1.75
#